data_16cade88068e4799966f79da3f1d829f
#
_entry.id   16cade88068e4799966f79da3f1d829f
#
_cell.length_a   1.000
_cell.length_b   1.000
_cell.length_c   1.000
_cell.angle_alpha   90.00
_cell.angle_beta   90.00
_cell.angle_gamma   90.00
#
_symmetry.space_group_name_H-M   'P 1'
#
loop_
_entity.id
_entity.type
_entity.pdbx_description
1 polymer ?
#
loop_
_entity_poly.entity_id
_entity_poly.type
_entity_poly.pdbx_seq_one_letter_code
_entity_poly.pdbx_strand_id
1 'polypeptide(L)'
;DEASREALIIDPVDQQLQRDLQVLRERGLKLVWALETHAHADHITSAGLLAEHAGARTAAPEGCHIGTAAVQLQHGQTLAFGAQRLHALHTPGHTAGSMSYHWPTPGGGHVFTGDTLLINGCGRTDFQSGSAEALYRSLTEVLFALPDDTVVWPGHDYQGRQSSTIGQEKRSNARVAGKSLAQFVETMNQLNLPKPQRIDEAVPANL
;
A
#
# COMPACT_ATOMS: atom_id res chain seq x y z
N ASP A 1 -12.95 -12.99 0.78
CA ASP A 1 -13.53 -14.13 0.03
C ASP A 1 -14.93 -14.42 0.59
N GLU A 2 -15.95 -14.32 -0.24
CA GLU A 2 -17.34 -14.48 0.21
C GLU A 2 -17.67 -15.92 0.62
N ALA A 3 -17.09 -16.92 -0.05
CA ALA A 3 -17.39 -18.32 0.19
C ALA A 3 -16.80 -18.84 1.52
N SER A 4 -15.55 -18.50 1.80
CA SER A 4 -14.86 -18.90 3.04
C SER A 4 -15.09 -17.92 4.19
N ARG A 5 -15.61 -16.72 3.93
CA ARG A 5 -15.71 -15.61 4.88
C ARG A 5 -14.34 -15.13 5.39
N GLU A 6 -13.23 -15.55 4.77
CA GLU A 6 -11.91 -15.06 5.10
C GLU A 6 -11.66 -13.67 4.49
N ALA A 7 -11.03 -12.82 5.28
CA ALA A 7 -10.73 -11.44 4.92
C ALA A 7 -9.28 -11.10 5.26
N LEU A 8 -8.77 -10.07 4.60
CA LEU A 8 -7.54 -9.41 4.99
C LEU A 8 -7.80 -7.90 5.13
N ILE A 9 -6.94 -7.22 5.87
CA ILE A 9 -6.91 -5.78 6.00
C ILE A 9 -5.52 -5.27 5.62
N ILE A 10 -5.44 -4.13 4.96
CA ILE A 10 -4.20 -3.50 4.51
C ILE A 10 -4.11 -2.12 5.15
N ASP A 11 -2.95 -1.80 5.74
CA ASP A 11 -2.64 -0.54 6.41
C ASP A 11 -3.68 -0.16 7.48
N PRO A 12 -3.93 -1.03 8.47
CA PRO A 12 -4.92 -0.75 9.51
C PRO A 12 -4.43 0.32 10.49
N VAL A 13 -5.29 1.27 10.84
CA VAL A 13 -4.98 2.43 11.67
C VAL A 13 -5.39 2.21 13.12
N ASP A 14 -4.52 2.54 14.09
CA ASP A 14 -4.75 2.37 15.53
C ASP A 14 -6.08 2.97 16.00
N GLN A 15 -6.37 4.20 15.58
CA GLN A 15 -7.61 4.91 15.94
C GLN A 15 -8.88 4.31 15.33
N GLN A 16 -8.75 3.40 14.35
CA GLN A 16 -9.86 2.75 13.67
C GLN A 16 -10.06 1.29 14.11
N LEU A 17 -9.26 0.77 15.04
CA LEU A 17 -9.32 -0.62 15.49
C LEU A 17 -10.74 -1.08 15.85
N GLN A 18 -11.49 -0.28 16.63
CA GLN A 18 -12.82 -0.67 17.07
C GLN A 18 -13.82 -0.74 15.92
N ARG A 19 -13.71 0.19 14.95
CA ARG A 19 -14.50 0.16 13.71
C ARG A 19 -14.20 -1.11 12.92
N ASP A 20 -12.93 -1.45 12.75
CA ASP A 20 -12.52 -2.60 11.95
C ASP A 20 -12.97 -3.91 12.59
N LEU A 21 -12.82 -4.06 13.92
CA LEU A 21 -13.35 -5.20 14.65
C LEU A 21 -14.90 -5.29 14.58
N GLN A 22 -15.59 -4.15 14.61
CA GLN A 22 -17.05 -4.11 14.45
C GLN A 22 -17.47 -4.58 13.05
N VAL A 23 -16.82 -4.10 11.98
CA VAL A 23 -17.10 -4.53 10.60
C VAL A 23 -16.89 -6.04 10.44
N LEU A 24 -15.81 -6.60 11.00
CA LEU A 24 -15.56 -8.04 10.97
C LEU A 24 -16.70 -8.83 11.62
N ARG A 25 -17.12 -8.40 12.82
CA ARG A 25 -18.25 -9.06 13.55
C ARG A 25 -19.57 -8.94 12.80
N GLU A 26 -19.94 -7.74 12.37
CA GLU A 26 -21.23 -7.48 11.70
C GLU A 26 -21.35 -8.22 10.38
N ARG A 27 -20.25 -8.36 9.67
CA ARG A 27 -20.20 -9.09 8.41
C ARG A 27 -19.88 -10.58 8.58
N GLY A 28 -19.63 -11.06 9.78
CA GLY A 28 -19.24 -12.44 10.06
C GLY A 28 -17.99 -12.85 9.31
N LEU A 29 -16.97 -11.96 9.25
CA LEU A 29 -15.72 -12.21 8.56
C LEU A 29 -14.66 -12.72 9.54
N LYS A 30 -13.84 -13.68 9.06
CA LYS A 30 -12.65 -14.16 9.75
C LYS A 30 -11.44 -13.43 9.16
N LEU A 31 -10.84 -12.53 9.94
CA LEU A 31 -9.60 -11.87 9.54
C LEU A 31 -8.45 -12.88 9.58
N VAL A 32 -7.80 -13.10 8.45
CA VAL A 32 -6.65 -14.04 8.35
C VAL A 32 -5.32 -13.30 8.22
N TRP A 33 -5.32 -12.08 7.67
CA TRP A 33 -4.14 -11.27 7.50
C TRP A 33 -4.38 -9.81 7.84
N ALA A 34 -3.43 -9.20 8.55
CA ALA A 34 -3.24 -7.77 8.68
C ALA A 34 -1.90 -7.40 8.04
N LEU A 35 -1.94 -6.58 6.98
CA LEU A 35 -0.81 -6.31 6.10
C LEU A 35 -0.42 -4.84 6.14
N GLU A 36 0.89 -4.56 6.00
CA GLU A 36 1.42 -3.23 5.78
C GLU A 36 1.94 -3.08 4.35
N THR A 37 1.70 -1.94 3.71
CA THR A 37 2.35 -1.60 2.43
C THR A 37 3.74 -1.01 2.66
N HIS A 38 3.96 -0.31 3.75
CA HIS A 38 5.22 0.31 4.13
C HIS A 38 5.25 0.64 5.63
N ALA A 39 6.35 1.16 6.14
CA ALA A 39 6.41 1.74 7.50
C ALA A 39 5.81 3.14 7.47
N HIS A 40 4.64 3.32 8.07
CA HIS A 40 3.86 4.55 8.01
C HIS A 40 4.46 5.66 8.87
N ALA A 41 4.40 6.91 8.38
CA ALA A 41 4.86 8.11 9.08
C ALA A 41 3.71 9.01 9.56
N ASP A 42 2.48 8.70 9.20
CA ASP A 42 1.27 9.48 9.45
C ASP A 42 0.35 8.88 10.52
N HIS A 43 0.44 7.56 10.74
CA HIS A 43 -0.33 6.85 11.75
C HIS A 43 0.44 5.68 12.37
N ILE A 44 -0.03 5.21 13.51
CA ILE A 44 0.44 3.95 14.11
C ILE A 44 -0.47 2.83 13.64
N THR A 45 0.13 1.70 13.24
CA THR A 45 -0.64 0.54 12.79
C THR A 45 -1.37 -0.16 13.94
N SER A 46 -2.55 -0.72 13.65
CA SER A 46 -3.26 -1.64 14.55
C SER A 46 -3.05 -3.12 14.21
N ALA A 47 -2.15 -3.46 13.30
CA ALA A 47 -1.97 -4.85 12.86
C ALA A 47 -1.69 -5.83 14.01
N GLY A 48 -0.83 -5.45 14.97
CA GLY A 48 -0.57 -6.25 16.17
C GLY A 48 -1.80 -6.44 17.05
N LEU A 49 -2.61 -5.39 17.25
CA LEU A 49 -3.87 -5.47 18.01
C LEU A 49 -4.93 -6.32 17.27
N LEU A 50 -4.98 -6.24 15.95
CA LEU A 50 -5.86 -7.11 15.15
C LEU A 50 -5.41 -8.57 15.22
N ALA A 51 -4.11 -8.84 15.27
CA ALA A 51 -3.61 -10.18 15.53
C ALA A 51 -4.06 -10.72 16.88
N GLU A 52 -3.99 -9.91 17.93
CA GLU A 52 -4.40 -10.26 19.28
C GLU A 52 -5.93 -10.46 19.39
N HIS A 53 -6.74 -9.54 18.87
CA HIS A 53 -8.18 -9.53 19.07
C HIS A 53 -8.97 -10.36 18.03
N ALA A 54 -8.46 -10.51 16.83
CA ALA A 54 -9.13 -11.22 15.73
C ALA A 54 -8.41 -12.49 15.28
N GLY A 55 -7.22 -12.80 15.84
CA GLY A 55 -6.44 -13.98 15.49
C GLY A 55 -5.79 -13.90 14.11
N ALA A 56 -5.64 -12.72 13.54
CA ALA A 56 -4.98 -12.51 12.26
C ALA A 56 -3.47 -12.76 12.35
N ARG A 57 -2.85 -13.14 11.24
CA ARG A 57 -1.39 -13.09 11.10
C ARG A 57 -1.00 -11.73 10.57
N THR A 58 0.09 -11.17 11.07
CA THR A 58 0.66 -9.93 10.55
C THR A 58 1.66 -10.21 9.45
N ALA A 59 1.70 -9.37 8.43
CA ALA A 59 2.75 -9.42 7.42
C ALA A 59 3.13 -8.01 6.96
N ALA A 60 4.42 -7.81 6.72
CA ALA A 60 4.98 -6.55 6.27
C ALA A 60 6.09 -6.78 5.24
N PRO A 61 6.42 -5.78 4.40
CA PRO A 61 7.55 -5.88 3.49
C PRO A 61 8.87 -6.06 4.24
N GLU A 62 9.71 -7.00 3.82
CA GLU A 62 11.02 -7.24 4.42
C GLU A 62 11.89 -5.98 4.47
N GLY A 63 11.86 -5.18 3.41
CA GLY A 63 12.62 -3.92 3.32
C GLY A 63 12.13 -2.79 4.24
N CYS A 64 11.01 -2.96 4.93
CA CYS A 64 10.52 -2.00 5.93
C CYS A 64 11.08 -2.25 7.33
N HIS A 65 11.68 -3.40 7.58
CA HIS A 65 12.27 -3.79 8.87
C HIS A 65 11.27 -3.75 10.05
N ILE A 66 9.99 -4.01 9.78
CA ILE A 66 8.95 -4.08 10.82
C ILE A 66 9.13 -5.39 11.57
N GLY A 67 9.91 -5.34 12.68
CA GLY A 67 10.33 -6.53 13.44
C GLY A 67 9.17 -7.28 14.11
N THR A 68 8.03 -6.63 14.33
CA THR A 68 6.83 -7.20 14.94
C THR A 68 5.95 -7.99 13.97
N ALA A 69 6.19 -7.90 12.66
CA ALA A 69 5.45 -8.66 11.68
C ALA A 69 5.82 -10.15 11.70
N ALA A 70 4.83 -11.03 11.80
CA ALA A 70 5.01 -12.48 11.83
C ALA A 70 5.56 -13.06 10.50
N VAL A 71 5.33 -12.35 9.40
CA VAL A 71 5.81 -12.71 8.06
C VAL A 71 6.45 -11.48 7.42
N GLN A 72 7.70 -11.65 6.97
CA GLN A 72 8.41 -10.67 6.16
C GLN A 72 8.21 -11.03 4.68
N LEU A 73 7.59 -10.12 3.92
CA LEU A 73 7.20 -10.38 2.53
C LEU A 73 8.27 -9.91 1.55
N GLN A 74 8.53 -10.74 0.55
CA GLN A 74 9.40 -10.43 -0.59
C GLN A 74 8.57 -10.29 -1.87
N HIS A 75 9.17 -9.66 -2.89
CA HIS A 75 8.56 -9.55 -4.22
C HIS A 75 8.15 -10.93 -4.77
N GLY A 76 6.97 -11.01 -5.36
CA GLY A 76 6.43 -12.23 -5.98
C GLY A 76 5.81 -13.24 -5.00
N GLN A 77 5.95 -13.03 -3.69
CA GLN A 77 5.26 -13.89 -2.73
C GLN A 77 3.74 -13.69 -2.79
N THR A 78 3.02 -14.74 -2.38
CA THR A 78 1.56 -14.78 -2.47
C THR A 78 0.96 -15.09 -1.11
N LEU A 79 -0.05 -14.34 -0.72
CA LEU A 79 -0.87 -14.58 0.46
C LEU A 79 -2.24 -15.12 0.04
N ALA A 80 -2.70 -16.16 0.75
CA ALA A 80 -4.00 -16.77 0.52
C ALA A 80 -5.03 -16.26 1.53
N PHE A 81 -6.26 -16.04 1.07
CA PHE A 81 -7.44 -15.84 1.90
C PHE A 81 -8.64 -16.51 1.21
N GLY A 82 -9.10 -17.62 1.76
CA GLY A 82 -10.01 -18.52 1.08
C GLY A 82 -9.45 -19.05 -0.24
N ALA A 83 -10.22 -18.94 -1.29
CA ALA A 83 -9.80 -19.31 -2.66
C ALA A 83 -8.97 -18.22 -3.35
N GLN A 84 -8.89 -17.03 -2.76
CA GLN A 84 -8.24 -15.86 -3.35
C GLN A 84 -6.74 -15.84 -3.11
N ARG A 85 -6.02 -15.10 -3.96
CA ARG A 85 -4.56 -14.92 -3.88
C ARG A 85 -4.22 -13.44 -4.04
N LEU A 86 -3.43 -12.93 -3.11
CA LEU A 86 -2.88 -11.58 -3.15
C LEU A 86 -1.38 -11.66 -3.43
N HIS A 87 -0.90 -11.00 -4.47
CA HIS A 87 0.49 -11.02 -4.89
C HIS A 87 1.23 -9.79 -4.38
N ALA A 88 2.36 -9.99 -3.71
CA ALA A 88 3.23 -8.92 -3.22
C ALA A 88 4.14 -8.42 -4.34
N LEU A 89 4.09 -7.13 -4.64
CA LEU A 89 4.90 -6.46 -5.65
C LEU A 89 5.78 -5.44 -4.96
N HIS A 90 7.11 -5.66 -4.91
CA HIS A 90 8.04 -4.66 -4.39
C HIS A 90 8.01 -3.42 -5.27
N THR A 91 7.63 -2.28 -4.69
CA THR A 91 7.43 -1.01 -5.38
C THR A 91 8.09 0.13 -4.61
N PRO A 92 9.44 0.10 -4.46
CA PRO A 92 10.20 1.07 -3.67
C PRO A 92 10.15 2.46 -4.28
N GLY A 93 10.43 3.45 -3.45
CA GLY A 93 10.62 4.83 -3.88
C GLY A 93 9.96 5.85 -2.98
N HIS A 94 8.75 5.62 -2.48
CA HIS A 94 8.21 6.37 -1.34
C HIS A 94 9.00 6.02 -0.07
N THR A 95 9.13 4.75 0.22
CA THR A 95 10.14 4.19 1.14
C THR A 95 10.95 3.12 0.41
N ALA A 96 12.12 2.74 0.95
CA ALA A 96 12.93 1.67 0.37
C ALA A 96 12.21 0.30 0.39
N GLY A 97 11.36 0.07 1.39
CA GLY A 97 10.63 -1.18 1.55
C GLY A 97 9.21 -1.19 0.98
N SER A 98 8.74 -0.11 0.38
CA SER A 98 7.34 -0.01 -0.10
C SER A 98 6.94 -1.19 -0.98
N MET A 99 5.72 -1.68 -0.75
CA MET A 99 5.13 -2.82 -1.46
C MET A 99 3.71 -2.51 -1.87
N SER A 100 3.34 -2.94 -3.06
CA SER A 100 1.95 -2.93 -3.53
C SER A 100 1.41 -4.35 -3.54
N TYR A 101 0.10 -4.50 -3.38
CA TYR A 101 -0.54 -5.82 -3.37
C TYR A 101 -1.52 -5.93 -4.52
N HIS A 102 -1.28 -6.88 -5.42
CA HIS A 102 -2.14 -7.14 -6.57
C HIS A 102 -3.05 -8.34 -6.30
N TRP A 103 -4.35 -8.13 -6.41
CA TRP A 103 -5.38 -9.17 -6.36
C TRP A 103 -5.98 -9.34 -7.77
N PRO A 104 -5.50 -10.35 -8.53
CA PRO A 104 -6.04 -10.62 -9.86
C PRO A 104 -7.45 -11.21 -9.74
N THR A 105 -8.38 -10.65 -10.53
CA THR A 105 -9.74 -11.16 -10.68
C THR A 105 -10.12 -11.22 -12.15
N PRO A 106 -11.12 -12.02 -12.55
CA PRO A 106 -11.68 -11.92 -13.91
C PRO A 106 -12.15 -10.48 -14.16
N GLY A 107 -11.60 -9.79 -15.17
CA GLY A 107 -11.91 -8.39 -15.48
C GLY A 107 -10.91 -7.36 -14.97
N GLY A 108 -9.61 -7.72 -14.82
CA GLY A 108 -8.50 -6.81 -14.56
C GLY A 108 -7.94 -6.83 -13.14
N GLY A 109 -8.80 -7.05 -12.13
CA GLY A 109 -8.35 -7.15 -10.74
C GLY A 109 -8.21 -5.82 -10.01
N HIS A 110 -7.53 -5.88 -8.86
CA HIS A 110 -7.33 -4.76 -7.96
C HIS A 110 -5.87 -4.67 -7.54
N VAL A 111 -5.34 -3.46 -7.37
CA VAL A 111 -4.01 -3.23 -6.80
C VAL A 111 -4.10 -2.21 -5.68
N PHE A 112 -3.57 -2.57 -4.52
CA PHE A 112 -3.46 -1.73 -3.32
C PHE A 112 -2.04 -1.18 -3.30
N THR A 113 -1.90 0.12 -3.52
CA THR A 113 -0.60 0.72 -3.87
C THR A 113 0.09 1.43 -2.71
N GLY A 114 -0.56 1.48 -1.53
CA GLY A 114 -0.08 2.33 -0.45
C GLY A 114 0.23 3.74 -0.96
N ASP A 115 1.39 4.25 -0.65
CA ASP A 115 1.84 5.57 -1.12
C ASP A 115 2.77 5.51 -2.35
N THR A 116 2.87 4.36 -3.03
CA THR A 116 3.61 4.30 -4.29
C THR A 116 2.87 5.05 -5.41
N LEU A 117 1.63 4.68 -5.69
CA LEU A 117 0.77 5.32 -6.69
C LEU A 117 -0.47 5.87 -6.01
N LEU A 118 -0.70 7.17 -6.12
CA LEU A 118 -1.90 7.85 -5.68
C LEU A 118 -2.74 8.26 -6.89
N ILE A 119 -4.01 8.62 -6.66
CA ILE A 119 -4.88 9.10 -7.75
C ILE A 119 -4.38 10.46 -8.23
N ASN A 120 -3.95 10.52 -9.49
CA ASN A 120 -3.33 11.70 -10.11
C ASN A 120 -2.07 12.19 -9.38
N GLY A 121 -1.33 11.28 -8.75
CA GLY A 121 -0.14 11.58 -7.97
C GLY A 121 0.66 10.34 -7.59
N CYS A 122 1.64 10.55 -6.74
CA CYS A 122 2.44 9.49 -6.11
C CYS A 122 2.95 9.98 -4.75
N GLY A 123 3.42 9.07 -3.92
CA GLY A 123 4.04 9.41 -2.65
C GLY A 123 5.29 10.27 -2.80
N ARG A 124 5.64 10.96 -1.74
CA ARG A 124 6.88 11.74 -1.63
C ARG A 124 8.09 10.81 -1.55
N THR A 125 9.27 11.33 -1.87
CA THR A 125 10.52 10.54 -1.93
C THR A 125 11.66 11.13 -1.11
N ASP A 126 11.38 12.12 -0.28
CA ASP A 126 12.36 12.91 0.46
C ASP A 126 12.55 12.46 1.93
N PHE A 127 11.90 11.35 2.33
CA PHE A 127 12.00 10.74 3.67
C PHE A 127 12.17 9.21 3.59
N GLN A 128 12.51 8.57 4.71
CA GLN A 128 12.51 7.11 4.91
C GLN A 128 13.25 6.33 3.82
N SER A 129 14.43 6.79 3.43
CA SER A 129 15.20 6.20 2.33
C SER A 129 14.44 6.19 0.99
N GLY A 130 13.63 7.21 0.74
CA GLY A 130 12.92 7.41 -0.52
C GLY A 130 13.87 7.69 -1.69
N SER A 131 13.41 7.40 -2.90
CA SER A 131 14.14 7.65 -4.14
C SER A 131 13.17 7.91 -5.28
N ALA A 132 13.30 9.07 -5.91
CA ALA A 132 12.47 9.42 -7.07
C ALA A 132 12.73 8.49 -8.26
N GLU A 133 13.98 8.08 -8.48
CA GLU A 133 14.35 7.13 -9.53
C GLU A 133 13.73 5.76 -9.31
N ALA A 134 13.78 5.24 -8.07
CA ALA A 134 13.16 3.97 -7.72
C ALA A 134 11.63 4.04 -7.86
N LEU A 135 11.02 5.15 -7.42
CA LEU A 135 9.58 5.36 -7.55
C LEU A 135 9.16 5.38 -9.03
N TYR A 136 9.90 6.08 -9.89
CA TYR A 136 9.61 6.11 -11.33
C TYR A 136 9.59 4.69 -11.93
N ARG A 137 10.60 3.87 -11.60
CA ARG A 137 10.66 2.48 -12.07
C ARG A 137 9.51 1.65 -11.50
N SER A 138 9.21 1.77 -10.21
CA SER A 138 8.07 1.09 -9.59
C SER A 138 6.75 1.42 -10.28
N LEU A 139 6.55 2.70 -10.65
CA LEU A 139 5.37 3.13 -11.37
C LEU A 139 5.34 2.58 -12.79
N THR A 140 6.42 2.75 -13.56
CA THR A 140 6.42 2.50 -15.01
C THR A 140 6.67 1.04 -15.38
N GLU A 141 7.52 0.32 -14.61
CA GLU A 141 7.94 -1.03 -14.94
C GLU A 141 7.15 -2.11 -14.17
N VAL A 142 6.59 -1.77 -12.99
CA VAL A 142 5.84 -2.71 -12.17
C VAL A 142 4.35 -2.44 -12.24
N LEU A 143 3.88 -1.27 -11.77
CA LEU A 143 2.46 -0.99 -11.68
C LEU A 143 1.81 -0.78 -13.05
N PHE A 144 2.46 -0.02 -13.95
CA PHE A 144 1.95 0.22 -15.29
C PHE A 144 2.11 -0.99 -16.24
N ALA A 145 2.75 -2.07 -15.80
CA ALA A 145 2.72 -3.36 -16.50
C ALA A 145 1.44 -4.16 -16.25
N LEU A 146 0.67 -3.81 -15.21
CA LEU A 146 -0.64 -4.41 -14.95
C LEU A 146 -1.65 -4.01 -16.03
N PRO A 147 -2.73 -4.81 -16.24
CA PRO A 147 -3.80 -4.47 -17.16
C PRO A 147 -4.40 -3.08 -16.90
N ASP A 148 -4.78 -2.37 -17.94
CA ASP A 148 -5.29 -1.00 -17.84
C ASP A 148 -6.59 -0.88 -17.05
N ASP A 149 -7.39 -1.92 -16.98
CA ASP A 149 -8.63 -2.04 -16.21
C ASP A 149 -8.43 -2.45 -14.75
N THR A 150 -7.19 -2.72 -14.32
CA THR A 150 -6.88 -2.97 -12.90
C THR A 150 -7.23 -1.74 -12.07
N VAL A 151 -8.08 -1.94 -11.06
CA VAL A 151 -8.53 -0.88 -10.14
C VAL A 151 -7.43 -0.57 -9.15
N VAL A 152 -7.05 0.71 -9.04
CA VAL A 152 -6.06 1.22 -8.10
C VAL A 152 -6.73 1.69 -6.82
N TRP A 153 -6.29 1.16 -5.68
CA TRP A 153 -6.67 1.57 -4.32
C TRP A 153 -5.44 2.15 -3.62
N PRO A 154 -5.32 3.48 -3.54
CA PRO A 154 -4.18 4.13 -2.90
C PRO A 154 -4.30 4.14 -1.38
N GLY A 155 -3.17 4.38 -0.69
CA GLY A 155 -3.14 4.63 0.75
C GLY A 155 -3.81 5.94 1.13
N HIS A 156 -3.65 6.98 0.30
CA HIS A 156 -4.18 8.32 0.54
C HIS A 156 -4.90 8.90 -0.68
N ASP A 157 -5.94 9.69 -0.41
CA ASP A 157 -6.48 10.68 -1.35
C ASP A 157 -6.98 11.91 -0.59
N TYR A 158 -6.54 13.09 -1.03
CA TYR A 158 -6.85 14.38 -0.38
C TYR A 158 -8.05 15.10 -1.01
N GLN A 159 -8.73 14.46 -1.98
CA GLN A 159 -9.87 15.03 -2.71
C GLN A 159 -11.15 14.20 -2.56
N GLY A 160 -11.14 13.17 -1.70
CA GLY A 160 -12.29 12.32 -1.42
C GLY A 160 -12.61 11.29 -2.51
N ARG A 161 -11.66 11.00 -3.42
CA ARG A 161 -11.79 9.93 -4.39
C ARG A 161 -11.40 8.60 -3.73
N GLN A 162 -12.01 7.51 -4.16
CA GLN A 162 -11.74 6.20 -3.56
C GLN A 162 -10.79 5.36 -4.39
N SER A 163 -10.89 5.40 -5.71
CA SER A 163 -10.12 4.56 -6.62
C SER A 163 -9.89 5.22 -7.97
N SER A 164 -8.97 4.63 -8.72
CA SER A 164 -8.66 4.96 -10.11
C SER A 164 -8.44 3.66 -10.89
N THR A 165 -7.87 3.71 -12.07
CA THR A 165 -7.40 2.53 -12.81
C THR A 165 -5.97 2.74 -13.30
N ILE A 166 -5.26 1.63 -13.52
CA ILE A 166 -3.90 1.68 -14.08
C ILE A 166 -3.89 2.46 -15.40
N GLY A 167 -4.85 2.21 -16.29
CA GLY A 167 -4.94 2.92 -17.56
C GLY A 167 -5.21 4.42 -17.43
N GLN A 168 -6.00 4.83 -16.43
CA GLN A 168 -6.22 6.25 -16.16
C GLN A 168 -4.92 6.91 -15.67
N GLU A 169 -4.25 6.32 -14.70
CA GLU A 169 -3.00 6.87 -14.16
C GLU A 169 -1.88 6.91 -15.21
N LYS A 170 -1.76 5.90 -16.07
CA LYS A 170 -0.81 5.93 -17.21
C LYS A 170 -1.03 7.15 -18.11
N ARG A 171 -2.29 7.50 -18.38
CA ARG A 171 -2.63 8.57 -19.35
C ARG A 171 -2.60 9.97 -18.76
N SER A 172 -2.96 10.11 -17.49
CA SER A 172 -3.29 11.43 -16.95
C SER A 172 -2.67 11.77 -15.60
N ASN A 173 -1.89 10.88 -14.98
CA ASN A 173 -1.27 11.16 -13.69
C ASN A 173 -0.31 12.34 -13.80
N ALA A 174 -0.58 13.43 -13.06
CA ALA A 174 0.15 14.69 -13.16
C ALA A 174 1.65 14.56 -12.80
N ARG A 175 2.02 13.54 -12.03
CA ARG A 175 3.42 13.32 -11.62
C ARG A 175 4.22 12.56 -12.66
N VAL A 176 3.66 11.53 -13.32
CA VAL A 176 4.42 10.56 -14.10
C VAL A 176 3.98 10.45 -15.57
N ALA A 177 2.72 10.75 -15.91
CA ALA A 177 2.22 10.53 -17.26
C ALA A 177 3.02 11.34 -18.30
N GLY A 178 3.54 10.64 -19.31
CA GLY A 178 4.31 11.23 -20.40
C GLY A 178 5.68 11.81 -20.04
N LYS A 179 6.15 11.65 -18.80
CA LYS A 179 7.46 12.16 -18.36
C LYS A 179 8.57 11.11 -18.54
N SER A 180 9.74 11.57 -18.92
CA SER A 180 10.97 10.81 -18.79
C SER A 180 11.40 10.70 -17.33
N LEU A 181 12.30 9.78 -17.01
CA LEU A 181 12.90 9.65 -15.68
C LEU A 181 13.47 10.99 -15.18
N ALA A 182 14.23 11.70 -16.00
CA ALA A 182 14.82 12.98 -15.61
C ALA A 182 13.75 14.04 -15.26
N GLN A 183 12.71 14.15 -16.07
CA GLN A 183 11.60 15.08 -15.82
C GLN A 183 10.81 14.71 -14.56
N PHE A 184 10.62 13.42 -14.30
CA PHE A 184 9.97 12.96 -13.08
C PHE A 184 10.79 13.30 -11.83
N VAL A 185 12.10 12.98 -11.85
CA VAL A 185 13.02 13.29 -10.74
C VAL A 185 13.05 14.79 -10.47
N GLU A 186 13.15 15.63 -11.50
CA GLU A 186 13.09 17.07 -11.36
C GLU A 186 11.75 17.52 -10.73
N THR A 187 10.62 16.97 -11.20
CA THR A 187 9.30 17.24 -10.64
C THR A 187 9.25 16.90 -9.15
N MET A 188 9.76 15.72 -8.75
CA MET A 188 9.76 15.27 -7.37
C MET A 188 10.66 16.13 -6.48
N ASN A 189 11.83 16.54 -6.96
CA ASN A 189 12.77 17.39 -6.21
C ASN A 189 12.25 18.83 -5.99
N GLN A 190 11.32 19.29 -6.82
CA GLN A 190 10.68 20.60 -6.68
C GLN A 190 9.48 20.60 -5.71
N LEU A 191 9.08 19.43 -5.19
CA LEU A 191 8.00 19.33 -4.24
C LEU A 191 8.43 19.93 -2.89
N ASN A 192 7.79 21.03 -2.52
CA ASN A 192 7.98 21.65 -1.21
C ASN A 192 6.82 21.25 -0.28
N LEU A 193 6.85 20.00 0.21
CA LEU A 193 5.82 19.46 1.07
C LEU A 193 6.21 19.64 2.55
N PRO A 194 5.26 19.98 3.44
CA PRO A 194 5.54 20.04 4.88
C PRO A 194 5.98 18.66 5.40
N LYS A 195 6.79 18.65 6.47
CA LYS A 195 7.16 17.40 7.16
C LYS A 195 5.89 16.67 7.63
N PRO A 196 5.81 15.34 7.49
CA PRO A 196 4.70 14.57 8.06
C PRO A 196 4.60 14.82 9.56
N GLN A 197 3.39 15.14 10.05
CA GLN A 197 3.20 15.63 11.42
C GLN A 197 3.56 14.60 12.50
N ARG A 198 3.37 13.30 12.22
CA ARG A 198 3.57 12.22 13.19
C ARG A 198 4.82 11.38 12.93
N ILE A 199 5.71 11.77 12.02
CA ILE A 199 6.85 10.93 11.61
C ILE A 199 7.75 10.55 12.78
N ASP A 200 7.99 11.46 13.72
CA ASP A 200 8.86 11.24 14.86
C ASP A 200 8.24 10.29 15.93
N GLU A 201 6.91 10.09 15.88
CA GLU A 201 6.16 9.17 16.74
C GLU A 201 5.84 7.86 15.99
N ALA A 202 5.27 7.96 14.79
CA ALA A 202 4.71 6.82 14.08
C ALA A 202 5.80 5.88 13.55
N VAL A 203 6.88 6.40 12.96
CA VAL A 203 7.93 5.54 12.40
C VAL A 203 8.58 4.65 13.47
N PRO A 204 9.03 5.16 14.64
CA PRO A 204 9.56 4.29 15.68
C PRO A 204 8.52 3.30 16.25
N ALA A 205 7.24 3.67 16.29
CA ALA A 205 6.20 2.80 16.83
C ALA A 205 5.78 1.68 15.84
N ASN A 206 6.05 1.85 14.56
CA ASN A 206 5.71 0.88 13.51
C ASN A 206 6.87 -0.06 13.14
N LEU A 207 8.09 0.15 13.64
CA LEU A 207 9.26 -0.71 13.40
C LEU A 207 9.42 -1.76 14.50
#